data_e2a864729f2dbf65822f47920c43878e
#
_entry.id   e2a864729f2dbf65822f47920c43878e
#
_cell.length_a   1.000
_cell.length_b   1.000
_cell.length_c   1.000
_cell.angle_alpha   90.00
_cell.angle_beta   90.00
_cell.angle_gamma   90.00
#
_symmetry.space_group_name_H-M   'P 1'
#
loop_
_entity.id
_entity.type
_entity.pdbx_description
1 polymer ?
#
loop_
_entity_poly.entity_id
_entity_poly.type
_entity_poly.pdbx_seq_one_letter_code
_entity_poly.pdbx_strand_id
1 'polypeptide(L)'
;MHLDIGDLQSFYDGQTGRIARRLISERLREVWPSVRGLSVLGLGFATPYLRPFQSEAERVIALMPAPQGVSAWPGQSANLTALADETTLPLPDSSIDRVVVAHMLETSESLRPMLRQIWRILTPAGRIVVIAPNRTSLWAQVETTPFGHGRPFSRTQLNRLLTEAMFTPTASTTCLHMPPFAAAYLVRTGERWERWGKRMWPQLAGVHLTEAAKEVVALSPGRGLRQRVLKPALARPSLKATAGQVCQRPPVDASAQAGHEVRRLNRKIAPSAVRLSQ
;
A
#
# COMPACT_ATOMS: atom_id res chain seq x y z
N MET A 1 -13.31 -10.23 -6.01
CA MET A 1 -13.35 -11.30 -7.03
C MET A 1 -11.93 -11.50 -7.51
N HIS A 2 -11.33 -12.64 -7.24
CA HIS A 2 -9.99 -12.98 -7.70
C HIS A 2 -10.07 -13.63 -9.07
N LEU A 3 -9.11 -13.33 -9.94
CA LEU A 3 -8.88 -14.08 -11.16
C LEU A 3 -8.22 -15.40 -10.81
N ASP A 4 -8.70 -16.48 -11.44
CA ASP A 4 -8.06 -17.79 -11.33
C ASP A 4 -6.68 -17.78 -11.98
N ILE A 5 -5.79 -18.61 -11.43
CA ILE A 5 -4.40 -18.74 -11.92
C ILE A 5 -4.34 -19.18 -13.39
N GLY A 6 -5.29 -20.01 -13.83
CA GLY A 6 -5.40 -20.48 -15.21
C GLY A 6 -5.74 -19.36 -16.19
N ASP A 7 -6.63 -18.45 -15.81
CA ASP A 7 -6.97 -17.27 -16.63
C ASP A 7 -5.77 -16.34 -16.77
N LEU A 8 -5.04 -16.12 -15.69
CA LEU A 8 -3.81 -15.31 -15.69
C LEU A 8 -2.74 -15.95 -16.59
N GLN A 9 -2.52 -17.25 -16.48
CA GLN A 9 -1.56 -17.97 -17.35
C GLN A 9 -1.97 -17.87 -18.82
N SER A 10 -3.24 -18.18 -19.12
CA SER A 10 -3.76 -18.12 -20.48
C SER A 10 -3.61 -16.75 -21.11
N PHE A 11 -3.85 -15.68 -20.34
CA PHE A 11 -3.60 -14.32 -20.81
C PHE A 11 -2.11 -14.08 -21.13
N TYR A 12 -1.20 -14.41 -20.20
CA TYR A 12 0.24 -14.16 -20.39
C TYR A 12 0.90 -15.06 -21.43
N ASP A 13 0.31 -16.20 -21.75
CA ASP A 13 0.70 -17.06 -22.86
C ASP A 13 0.17 -16.56 -24.22
N GLY A 14 -0.87 -15.74 -24.19
CA GLY A 14 -1.41 -15.06 -25.36
C GLY A 14 -0.51 -13.95 -25.87
N GLN A 15 -0.78 -13.49 -27.10
CA GLN A 15 0.02 -12.47 -27.77
C GLN A 15 0.02 -11.13 -27.03
N THR A 16 -1.17 -10.68 -26.60
CA THR A 16 -1.34 -9.43 -25.83
C THR A 16 -0.60 -9.48 -24.50
N GLY A 17 -0.72 -10.60 -23.79
CA GLY A 17 -0.06 -10.80 -22.50
C GLY A 17 1.46 -10.87 -22.62
N ARG A 18 2.00 -11.48 -23.68
CA ARG A 18 3.45 -11.49 -23.92
C ARG A 18 4.02 -10.10 -24.15
N ILE A 19 3.29 -9.24 -24.87
CA ILE A 19 3.67 -7.84 -25.05
C ILE A 19 3.58 -7.07 -23.74
N ALA A 20 2.46 -7.23 -23.01
CA ALA A 20 2.28 -6.59 -21.70
C ALA A 20 3.40 -6.98 -20.72
N ARG A 21 3.72 -8.29 -20.64
CA ARG A 21 4.81 -8.79 -19.82
C ARG A 21 6.15 -8.15 -20.19
N ARG A 22 6.48 -8.10 -21.50
CA ARG A 22 7.74 -7.50 -21.97
C ARG A 22 7.83 -6.03 -21.55
N LEU A 23 6.83 -5.20 -21.87
CA LEU A 23 6.84 -3.77 -21.60
C LEU A 23 6.91 -3.48 -20.08
N ILE A 24 6.17 -4.23 -19.27
CA ILE A 24 6.20 -4.08 -17.81
C ILE A 24 7.56 -4.53 -17.24
N SER A 25 8.13 -5.64 -17.75
CA SER A 25 9.45 -6.12 -17.32
C SER A 25 10.57 -5.13 -17.67
N GLU A 26 10.51 -4.50 -18.85
CA GLU A 26 11.45 -3.45 -19.25
C GLU A 26 11.38 -2.26 -18.30
N ARG A 27 10.16 -1.82 -17.93
CA ARG A 27 9.96 -0.74 -16.94
C ARG A 27 10.44 -1.12 -15.55
N LEU A 28 10.17 -2.35 -15.12
CA LEU A 28 10.64 -2.85 -13.82
C LEU A 28 12.18 -2.88 -13.79
N ARG A 29 12.81 -3.22 -14.91
CA ARG A 29 14.26 -3.22 -15.03
C ARG A 29 14.87 -1.80 -15.04
N GLU A 30 14.17 -0.81 -15.57
CA GLU A 30 14.56 0.61 -15.43
C GLU A 30 14.55 1.06 -13.97
N VAL A 31 13.56 0.60 -13.19
CA VAL A 31 13.45 0.91 -11.76
C VAL A 31 14.51 0.16 -10.93
N TRP A 32 14.74 -1.11 -11.26
CA TRP A 32 15.77 -1.95 -10.63
C TRP A 32 16.80 -2.45 -11.65
N PRO A 33 17.83 -1.66 -11.96
CA PRO A 33 18.85 -2.04 -12.94
C PRO A 33 19.66 -3.28 -12.54
N SER A 34 19.82 -3.54 -11.24
CA SER A 34 20.48 -4.74 -10.71
C SER A 34 19.83 -5.15 -9.38
N VAL A 35 19.75 -6.47 -9.18
CA VAL A 35 19.31 -7.09 -7.93
C VAL A 35 20.32 -8.11 -7.40
N ARG A 36 21.59 -7.96 -7.78
CA ARG A 36 22.68 -8.89 -7.38
C ARG A 36 22.80 -8.92 -5.86
N GLY A 37 22.85 -10.14 -5.31
CA GLY A 37 22.99 -10.36 -3.86
C GLY A 37 21.77 -9.95 -3.05
N LEU A 38 20.62 -9.70 -3.69
CA LEU A 38 19.38 -9.33 -3.02
C LEU A 38 18.38 -10.48 -3.05
N SER A 39 17.57 -10.57 -1.99
CA SER A 39 16.43 -11.48 -1.91
C SER A 39 15.20 -10.80 -2.52
N VAL A 40 14.62 -11.42 -3.55
CA VAL A 40 13.48 -10.91 -4.31
C VAL A 40 12.23 -11.76 -4.06
N LEU A 41 11.14 -11.13 -3.70
CA LEU A 41 9.83 -11.75 -3.50
C LEU A 41 8.84 -11.23 -4.52
N GLY A 42 8.11 -12.12 -5.18
CA GLY A 42 6.89 -11.80 -5.91
C GLY A 42 5.65 -12.09 -5.07
N LEU A 43 4.69 -11.20 -5.08
CA LEU A 43 3.40 -11.37 -4.44
C LEU A 43 2.27 -11.27 -5.46
N GLY A 44 1.29 -12.15 -5.36
CA GLY A 44 0.27 -12.35 -6.37
C GLY A 44 0.84 -13.03 -7.62
N PHE A 45 0.29 -12.72 -8.80
CA PHE A 45 0.81 -13.28 -10.05
C PHE A 45 1.98 -12.46 -10.59
N ALA A 46 3.07 -12.40 -9.82
CA ALA A 46 4.28 -11.67 -10.18
C ALA A 46 5.30 -12.50 -11.01
N THR A 47 5.11 -13.80 -11.12
CA THR A 47 6.06 -14.73 -11.77
C THR A 47 6.48 -14.33 -13.20
N PRO A 48 5.60 -13.73 -14.05
CA PRO A 48 6.02 -13.27 -15.37
C PRO A 48 7.13 -12.20 -15.32
N TYR A 49 7.20 -11.43 -14.26
CA TYR A 49 8.13 -10.31 -14.07
C TYR A 49 9.38 -10.67 -13.29
N LEU A 50 9.39 -11.84 -12.62
CA LEU A 50 10.53 -12.29 -11.81
C LEU A 50 11.63 -12.98 -12.64
N ARG A 51 11.30 -13.48 -13.84
CA ARG A 51 12.27 -14.20 -14.70
C ARG A 51 13.61 -13.47 -14.89
N PRO A 52 13.64 -12.15 -15.17
CA PRO A 52 14.90 -11.45 -15.37
C PRO A 52 15.80 -11.39 -14.13
N PHE A 53 15.26 -11.63 -12.95
CA PHE A 53 15.98 -11.54 -11.69
C PHE A 53 16.56 -12.88 -11.20
N GLN A 54 16.09 -14.01 -11.75
CA GLN A 54 16.52 -15.36 -11.32
C GLN A 54 18.02 -15.59 -11.41
N SER A 55 18.68 -15.04 -12.42
CA SER A 55 20.13 -15.23 -12.64
C SER A 55 21.00 -14.26 -11.84
N GLU A 56 20.41 -13.23 -11.21
CA GLU A 56 21.14 -12.17 -10.53
C GLU A 56 20.94 -12.16 -9.03
N ALA A 57 19.69 -12.40 -8.62
CA ALA A 57 19.32 -12.35 -7.22
C ALA A 57 19.94 -13.51 -6.43
N GLU A 58 20.22 -13.30 -5.18
CA GLU A 58 20.63 -14.37 -4.26
C GLU A 58 19.51 -15.41 -4.12
N ARG A 59 18.27 -14.93 -4.03
CA ARG A 59 17.08 -15.77 -3.91
C ARG A 59 15.88 -15.10 -4.57
N VAL A 60 15.09 -15.89 -5.28
CA VAL A 60 13.80 -15.47 -5.85
C VAL A 60 12.73 -16.45 -5.41
N ILE A 61 11.66 -15.95 -4.82
CA ILE A 61 10.47 -16.73 -4.44
C ILE A 61 9.21 -15.99 -4.85
N ALA A 62 8.11 -16.70 -5.07
CA ALA A 62 6.80 -16.10 -5.33
C ALA A 62 5.74 -16.69 -4.39
N LEU A 63 4.97 -15.84 -3.76
CA LEU A 63 3.83 -16.21 -2.93
C LEU A 63 2.54 -15.73 -3.59
N MET A 64 1.61 -16.66 -3.75
CA MET A 64 0.32 -16.41 -4.38
C MET A 64 -0.79 -16.53 -3.35
N PRO A 65 -1.78 -15.63 -3.36
CA PRO A 65 -2.91 -15.71 -2.43
C PRO A 65 -3.78 -16.93 -2.73
N ALA A 66 -4.22 -17.63 -1.69
CA ALA A 66 -5.00 -18.86 -1.82
C ALA A 66 -6.23 -18.74 -2.73
N PRO A 67 -6.99 -17.62 -2.71
CA PRO A 67 -8.14 -17.45 -3.63
C PRO A 67 -7.76 -17.32 -5.11
N GLN A 68 -6.51 -17.01 -5.44
CA GLN A 68 -6.01 -16.93 -6.81
C GLN A 68 -5.54 -18.29 -7.33
N GLY A 69 -5.09 -19.17 -6.41
CA GLY A 69 -4.44 -20.43 -6.75
C GLY A 69 -2.93 -20.30 -6.94
N VAL A 70 -2.25 -21.42 -7.17
CA VAL A 70 -0.80 -21.47 -7.36
C VAL A 70 -0.46 -22.27 -8.60
N SER A 71 0.58 -21.86 -9.31
CA SER A 71 1.19 -22.62 -10.38
C SER A 71 2.67 -22.83 -10.12
N ALA A 72 3.20 -24.00 -10.52
CA ALA A 72 4.62 -24.27 -10.42
C ALA A 72 5.41 -23.31 -11.31
N TRP A 73 6.46 -22.71 -10.76
CA TRP A 73 7.34 -21.80 -11.46
C TRP A 73 8.77 -21.96 -10.92
N PRO A 74 9.78 -21.94 -11.77
CA PRO A 74 9.81 -21.66 -13.22
C PRO A 74 9.48 -22.84 -14.14
N GLY A 75 8.98 -23.95 -13.63
CA GLY A 75 8.46 -25.08 -14.40
C GLY A 75 9.48 -26.14 -14.80
N GLN A 76 10.73 -25.78 -15.04
CA GLN A 76 11.80 -26.70 -15.46
C GLN A 76 12.87 -26.95 -14.39
N SER A 77 12.72 -26.34 -13.20
CA SER A 77 13.63 -26.47 -12.07
C SER A 77 12.83 -26.60 -10.77
N ALA A 78 13.52 -26.56 -9.63
CA ALA A 78 12.86 -26.58 -8.32
C ALA A 78 11.77 -25.51 -8.25
N ASN A 79 10.60 -25.87 -7.71
CA ASN A 79 9.49 -24.97 -7.56
C ASN A 79 9.81 -23.83 -6.59
N LEU A 80 9.65 -22.60 -7.03
CA LEU A 80 9.90 -21.39 -6.26
C LEU A 80 8.60 -20.67 -5.87
N THR A 81 7.45 -21.34 -6.00
CA THR A 81 6.13 -20.77 -5.67
C THR A 81 5.48 -21.50 -4.51
N ALA A 82 4.73 -20.76 -3.70
CA ALA A 82 3.88 -21.31 -2.66
C ALA A 82 2.60 -20.49 -2.52
N LEU A 83 1.56 -21.12 -1.94
CA LEU A 83 0.37 -20.42 -1.47
C LEU A 83 0.68 -19.75 -0.14
N ALA A 84 0.16 -18.54 0.04
CA ALA A 84 0.23 -17.85 1.31
C ALA A 84 -1.03 -16.99 1.53
N ASP A 85 -1.38 -16.80 2.79
CA ASP A 85 -2.37 -15.80 3.16
C ASP A 85 -1.72 -14.40 3.05
N GLU A 86 -2.40 -13.46 2.40
CA GLU A 86 -1.91 -12.11 2.20
C GLU A 86 -1.76 -11.33 3.51
N THR A 87 -2.51 -11.73 4.55
CA THR A 87 -2.49 -11.10 5.87
C THR A 87 -1.52 -11.76 6.84
N THR A 88 -0.93 -12.91 6.46
CA THR A 88 0.00 -13.68 7.30
C THR A 88 1.08 -14.33 6.42
N LEU A 89 2.05 -13.53 5.98
CA LEU A 89 3.13 -14.03 5.13
C LEU A 89 4.09 -14.92 5.94
N PRO A 90 4.38 -16.17 5.48
CA PRO A 90 5.22 -17.14 6.17
C PRO A 90 6.72 -16.85 5.98
N LEU A 91 7.13 -15.62 6.19
CA LEU A 91 8.50 -15.15 6.03
C LEU A 91 8.97 -14.43 7.30
N PRO A 92 10.25 -14.57 7.68
CA PRO A 92 10.82 -13.84 8.80
C PRO A 92 10.79 -12.32 8.59
N ASP A 93 10.84 -11.58 9.70
CA ASP A 93 10.98 -10.14 9.68
C ASP A 93 12.30 -9.74 9.01
N SER A 94 12.27 -8.66 8.25
CA SER A 94 13.47 -8.06 7.61
C SER A 94 14.32 -9.06 6.82
N SER A 95 13.68 -9.97 6.08
CA SER A 95 14.33 -11.05 5.32
C SER A 95 14.33 -10.86 3.81
N ILE A 96 13.63 -9.86 3.30
CA ILE A 96 13.44 -9.59 1.87
C ILE A 96 13.91 -8.18 1.53
N ASP A 97 14.65 -8.04 0.44
CA ASP A 97 15.15 -6.73 0.00
C ASP A 97 14.27 -6.07 -1.05
N ARG A 98 13.62 -6.88 -1.89
CA ARG A 98 12.79 -6.39 -3.01
C ARG A 98 11.49 -7.16 -3.09
N VAL A 99 10.38 -6.45 -3.16
CA VAL A 99 9.04 -7.04 -3.32
C VAL A 99 8.40 -6.50 -4.59
N VAL A 100 7.95 -7.39 -5.48
CA VAL A 100 7.11 -7.07 -6.64
C VAL A 100 5.69 -7.54 -6.35
N VAL A 101 4.73 -6.63 -6.38
CA VAL A 101 3.30 -6.93 -6.22
C VAL A 101 2.61 -6.79 -7.56
N ALA A 102 1.97 -7.84 -8.05
CA ALA A 102 1.22 -7.83 -9.31
C ALA A 102 -0.03 -8.71 -9.22
N HIS A 103 -1.14 -8.22 -9.74
CA HIS A 103 -2.44 -8.91 -9.72
C HIS A 103 -2.90 -9.35 -8.33
N MET A 104 -2.62 -8.54 -7.34
CA MET A 104 -2.97 -8.79 -5.95
C MET A 104 -3.58 -7.56 -5.28
N LEU A 105 -3.01 -6.38 -5.50
CA LEU A 105 -3.45 -5.15 -4.83
C LEU A 105 -4.90 -4.80 -5.20
N GLU A 106 -5.25 -4.93 -6.49
CA GLU A 106 -6.57 -4.62 -7.04
C GLU A 106 -7.66 -5.60 -6.61
N THR A 107 -7.28 -6.82 -6.22
CA THR A 107 -8.21 -7.89 -5.84
C THR A 107 -8.29 -8.11 -4.33
N SER A 108 -7.31 -7.61 -3.57
CA SER A 108 -7.25 -7.77 -2.12
C SER A 108 -8.41 -7.06 -1.41
N GLU A 109 -9.02 -7.76 -0.45
CA GLU A 109 -10.01 -7.20 0.47
C GLU A 109 -9.37 -6.60 1.72
N SER A 110 -8.13 -6.98 2.01
CA SER A 110 -7.39 -6.65 3.23
C SER A 110 -6.11 -5.86 2.96
N LEU A 111 -6.19 -4.78 2.16
CA LEU A 111 -5.04 -3.99 1.70
C LEU A 111 -4.09 -3.54 2.82
N ARG A 112 -4.63 -3.00 3.92
CA ARG A 112 -3.80 -2.50 5.03
C ARG A 112 -3.06 -3.61 5.79
N PRO A 113 -3.71 -4.71 6.19
CA PRO A 113 -3.03 -5.88 6.75
C PRO A 113 -1.95 -6.44 5.82
N MET A 114 -2.27 -6.61 4.53
CA MET A 114 -1.34 -7.08 3.51
C MET A 114 -0.09 -6.18 3.42
N LEU A 115 -0.25 -4.88 3.27
CA LEU A 115 0.86 -3.94 3.19
C LEU A 115 1.70 -3.90 4.48
N ARG A 116 1.06 -4.10 5.65
CA ARG A 116 1.77 -4.22 6.93
C ARG A 116 2.64 -5.48 6.96
N GLN A 117 2.17 -6.60 6.41
CA GLN A 117 2.98 -7.82 6.30
C GLN A 117 4.17 -7.61 5.34
N ILE A 118 3.96 -6.95 4.22
CA ILE A 118 5.04 -6.59 3.30
C ILE A 118 6.07 -5.69 4.00
N TRP A 119 5.61 -4.70 4.76
CA TRP A 119 6.49 -3.83 5.53
C TRP A 119 7.31 -4.61 6.57
N ARG A 120 6.69 -5.57 7.27
CA ARG A 120 7.35 -6.42 8.27
C ARG A 120 8.51 -7.23 7.69
N ILE A 121 8.27 -7.90 6.57
CA ILE A 121 9.26 -8.79 5.95
C ILE A 121 10.39 -8.05 5.22
N LEU A 122 10.17 -6.80 4.80
CA LEU A 122 11.19 -6.00 4.12
C LEU A 122 12.32 -5.62 5.08
N THR A 123 13.56 -5.69 4.58
CA THR A 123 14.75 -5.14 5.26
C THR A 123 14.61 -3.61 5.43
N PRO A 124 15.39 -2.96 6.32
CA PRO A 124 15.35 -1.50 6.48
C PRO A 124 15.62 -0.71 5.20
N ALA A 125 16.45 -1.23 4.29
CA ALA A 125 16.70 -0.67 2.96
C ALA A 125 15.80 -1.29 1.88
N GLY A 126 14.79 -2.04 2.30
CA GLY A 126 13.89 -2.78 1.42
C GLY A 126 13.00 -1.87 0.59
N ARG A 127 12.66 -2.34 -0.60
CA ARG A 127 11.80 -1.61 -1.54
C ARG A 127 10.71 -2.50 -2.09
N ILE A 128 9.57 -1.89 -2.35
CA ILE A 128 8.42 -2.50 -2.99
C ILE A 128 8.19 -1.83 -4.35
N VAL A 129 7.87 -2.62 -5.38
CA VAL A 129 7.25 -2.12 -6.61
C VAL A 129 5.85 -2.69 -6.71
N VAL A 130 4.89 -1.82 -6.86
CA VAL A 130 3.49 -2.18 -7.09
C VAL A 130 3.13 -1.93 -8.54
N ILE A 131 2.61 -2.97 -9.21
CA ILE A 131 2.06 -2.92 -10.57
C ILE A 131 0.55 -2.98 -10.43
N ALA A 132 -0.12 -1.84 -10.62
CA ALA A 132 -1.56 -1.71 -10.43
C ALA A 132 -2.25 -1.17 -11.69
N PRO A 133 -3.47 -1.66 -12.03
CA PRO A 133 -4.25 -1.13 -13.15
C PRO A 133 -4.58 0.34 -12.94
N ASN A 134 -4.44 1.13 -14.02
CA ASN A 134 -4.80 2.54 -14.01
C ASN A 134 -6.29 2.72 -14.28
N ARG A 135 -6.99 3.37 -13.37
CA ARG A 135 -8.44 3.62 -13.43
C ARG A 135 -8.92 4.30 -14.71
N THR A 136 -8.10 5.15 -15.32
CA THR A 136 -8.48 5.92 -16.52
C THR A 136 -8.12 5.21 -17.82
N SER A 137 -7.53 4.03 -17.75
CA SER A 137 -7.05 3.30 -18.93
C SER A 137 -8.13 2.45 -19.58
N LEU A 138 -7.97 2.20 -20.89
CA LEU A 138 -8.78 1.21 -21.60
C LEU A 138 -8.55 -0.21 -21.09
N TRP A 139 -7.36 -0.51 -20.56
CA TRP A 139 -7.04 -1.81 -19.97
C TRP A 139 -7.89 -2.12 -18.75
N ALA A 140 -8.24 -1.10 -17.95
CA ALA A 140 -9.10 -1.26 -16.79
C ALA A 140 -10.58 -1.41 -17.11
N GLN A 141 -10.97 -1.19 -18.39
CA GLN A 141 -12.36 -1.29 -18.86
C GLN A 141 -12.63 -2.58 -19.65
N VAL A 142 -11.58 -3.32 -20.00
CA VAL A 142 -11.66 -4.53 -20.82
C VAL A 142 -11.51 -5.77 -19.95
N GLU A 143 -12.64 -6.42 -19.66
CA GLU A 143 -12.71 -7.60 -18.79
C GLU A 143 -11.98 -8.83 -19.37
N THR A 144 -11.67 -8.85 -20.68
CA THR A 144 -10.87 -9.93 -21.28
C THR A 144 -9.38 -9.88 -20.89
N THR A 145 -8.95 -8.85 -20.13
CA THR A 145 -7.59 -8.73 -19.62
C THR A 145 -7.58 -8.76 -18.11
N PRO A 146 -6.53 -9.27 -17.47
CA PRO A 146 -6.41 -9.26 -16.01
C PRO A 146 -6.46 -7.86 -15.38
N PHE A 147 -6.11 -6.84 -16.15
CA PHE A 147 -6.10 -5.45 -15.70
C PHE A 147 -7.51 -4.82 -15.62
N GLY A 148 -8.52 -5.46 -16.23
CA GLY A 148 -9.93 -5.06 -16.17
C GLY A 148 -10.67 -5.57 -14.93
N HIS A 149 -10.03 -6.37 -14.10
CA HIS A 149 -10.64 -6.96 -12.92
C HIS A 149 -10.18 -6.27 -11.63
N GLY A 150 -11.04 -6.34 -10.60
CA GLY A 150 -10.74 -5.75 -9.29
C GLY A 150 -10.93 -4.23 -9.24
N ARG A 151 -10.18 -3.58 -8.37
CA ARG A 151 -10.29 -2.14 -8.11
C ARG A 151 -9.09 -1.40 -8.72
N PRO A 152 -9.24 -0.74 -9.86
CA PRO A 152 -8.14 0.03 -10.44
C PRO A 152 -7.85 1.28 -9.61
N PHE A 153 -6.58 1.70 -9.61
CA PHE A 153 -6.10 2.83 -8.82
C PHE A 153 -5.79 4.05 -9.69
N SER A 154 -6.00 5.25 -9.14
CA SER A 154 -5.30 6.42 -9.64
C SER A 154 -3.91 6.51 -9.01
N ARG A 155 -2.99 7.22 -9.65
CA ARG A 155 -1.64 7.45 -9.10
C ARG A 155 -1.68 8.05 -7.68
N THR A 156 -2.56 9.02 -7.46
CA THR A 156 -2.72 9.67 -6.16
C THR A 156 -3.23 8.71 -5.09
N GLN A 157 -4.21 7.86 -5.44
CA GLN A 157 -4.73 6.85 -4.53
C GLN A 157 -3.66 5.82 -4.15
N LEU A 158 -2.88 5.35 -5.13
CA LEU A 158 -1.81 4.38 -4.90
C LEU A 158 -0.71 4.97 -4.00
N ASN A 159 -0.26 6.19 -4.29
CA ASN A 159 0.74 6.86 -3.47
C ASN A 159 0.24 7.09 -2.03
N ARG A 160 -1.00 7.53 -1.87
CA ARG A 160 -1.61 7.71 -0.55
C ARG A 160 -1.70 6.41 0.23
N LEU A 161 -2.14 5.33 -0.42
CA LEU A 161 -2.22 4.00 0.21
C LEU A 161 -0.85 3.53 0.71
N LEU A 162 0.21 3.70 -0.10
CA LEU A 162 1.57 3.34 0.28
C LEU A 162 2.08 4.19 1.44
N THR A 163 1.83 5.50 1.42
CA THR A 163 2.23 6.40 2.52
C THR A 163 1.51 6.05 3.83
N GLU A 164 0.21 5.77 3.78
CA GLU A 164 -0.56 5.32 4.96
C GLU A 164 -0.05 3.97 5.51
N ALA A 165 0.61 3.17 4.68
CA ALA A 165 1.22 1.89 5.05
C ALA A 165 2.71 2.00 5.43
N MET A 166 3.22 3.20 5.72
CA MET A 166 4.61 3.47 6.11
C MET A 166 5.63 3.13 5.00
N PHE A 167 5.24 3.42 3.76
CA PHE A 167 6.15 3.41 2.61
C PHE A 167 6.29 4.82 2.05
N THR A 168 7.51 5.19 1.67
CA THR A 168 7.78 6.46 0.99
C THR A 168 7.90 6.20 -0.51
N PRO A 169 6.94 6.64 -1.36
CA PRO A 169 7.04 6.53 -2.81
C PRO A 169 8.30 7.23 -3.32
N THR A 170 9.18 6.50 -4.02
CA THR A 170 10.47 6.99 -4.54
C THR A 170 10.43 7.23 -6.03
N ALA A 171 9.71 6.39 -6.77
CA ALA A 171 9.55 6.52 -8.22
C ALA A 171 8.15 6.08 -8.64
N SER A 172 7.63 6.72 -9.67
CA SER A 172 6.36 6.30 -10.29
C SER A 172 6.46 6.47 -11.79
N THR A 173 6.22 5.39 -12.50
CA THR A 173 6.20 5.34 -13.96
C THR A 173 4.92 4.68 -14.45
N THR A 174 4.64 4.78 -15.73
CA THR A 174 3.47 4.19 -16.37
C THR A 174 3.87 3.33 -17.56
N CYS A 175 3.04 2.36 -17.90
CA CYS A 175 3.28 1.41 -18.96
C CYS A 175 1.96 1.01 -19.64
N LEU A 176 2.03 0.34 -20.78
CA LEU A 176 0.89 -0.10 -21.59
C LEU A 176 0.05 1.06 -22.13
N HIS A 177 0.71 2.00 -22.84
CA HIS A 177 0.02 3.11 -23.53
C HIS A 177 -0.71 2.68 -24.80
N MET A 178 -0.51 1.43 -25.24
CA MET A 178 -1.24 0.86 -26.37
C MET A 178 -2.60 0.31 -25.92
N PRO A 179 -3.63 0.33 -26.77
CA PRO A 179 -4.91 -0.31 -26.48
C PRO A 179 -4.77 -1.84 -26.41
N PRO A 180 -5.53 -2.55 -25.54
CA PRO A 180 -5.43 -4.01 -25.38
C PRO A 180 -5.79 -4.81 -26.63
N PHE A 181 -6.69 -4.29 -27.47
CA PHE A 181 -7.11 -4.93 -28.74
C PHE A 181 -6.15 -4.71 -29.90
N ALA A 182 -5.26 -3.73 -29.81
CA ALA A 182 -4.32 -3.43 -30.88
C ALA A 182 -3.06 -4.32 -30.86
N ALA A 183 -2.86 -5.11 -29.80
CA ALA A 183 -1.67 -5.94 -29.62
C ALA A 183 -1.44 -6.91 -30.78
N ALA A 184 -2.49 -7.46 -31.38
CA ALA A 184 -2.39 -8.37 -32.52
C ALA A 184 -1.74 -7.71 -33.77
N TYR A 185 -2.00 -6.42 -33.99
CA TYR A 185 -1.47 -5.66 -35.11
C TYR A 185 -0.14 -4.96 -34.83
N LEU A 186 0.20 -4.79 -33.56
CA LEU A 186 1.30 -3.94 -33.11
C LEU A 186 2.55 -4.68 -32.63
N VAL A 187 2.63 -6.00 -32.87
CA VAL A 187 3.78 -6.84 -32.44
C VAL A 187 5.13 -6.26 -32.88
N ARG A 188 5.18 -5.67 -34.08
CA ARG A 188 6.41 -5.07 -34.64
C ARG A 188 6.60 -3.59 -34.29
N THR A 189 5.56 -2.92 -33.81
CA THR A 189 5.55 -1.46 -33.57
C THR A 189 5.22 -1.09 -32.13
N GLY A 190 5.04 -2.06 -31.23
CA GLY A 190 4.64 -1.83 -29.83
C GLY A 190 5.53 -0.83 -29.09
N GLU A 191 6.85 -0.88 -29.32
CA GLU A 191 7.80 0.07 -28.71
C GLU A 191 7.61 1.52 -29.22
N ARG A 192 7.22 1.67 -30.50
CA ARG A 192 6.94 3.00 -31.07
C ARG A 192 5.66 3.55 -30.48
N TRP A 193 4.62 2.71 -30.34
CA TRP A 193 3.35 3.09 -29.71
C TRP A 193 3.55 3.42 -28.24
N GLU A 194 4.35 2.66 -27.52
CA GLU A 194 4.66 2.93 -26.11
C GLU A 194 5.36 4.30 -25.95
N ARG A 195 6.34 4.61 -26.80
CA ARG A 195 7.03 5.90 -26.80
C ARG A 195 6.11 7.05 -27.19
N TRP A 196 5.29 6.85 -28.21
CA TRP A 196 4.33 7.86 -28.70
C TRP A 196 3.20 8.10 -27.69
N GLY A 197 2.61 7.03 -27.17
CA GLY A 197 1.55 7.08 -26.16
C GLY A 197 2.02 7.75 -24.87
N LYS A 198 3.23 7.47 -24.41
CA LYS A 198 3.83 8.13 -23.26
C LYS A 198 3.94 9.65 -23.44
N ARG A 199 4.17 10.12 -24.68
CA ARG A 199 4.29 11.54 -24.99
C ARG A 199 2.93 12.23 -25.19
N MET A 200 1.98 11.56 -25.83
CA MET A 200 0.69 12.15 -26.24
C MET A 200 -0.41 11.98 -25.18
N TRP A 201 -0.46 10.81 -24.52
CA TRP A 201 -1.51 10.47 -23.54
C TRP A 201 -0.96 9.75 -22.30
N PRO A 202 -0.11 10.40 -21.51
CA PRO A 202 0.52 9.75 -20.33
C PRO A 202 -0.50 9.28 -19.29
N GLN A 203 -1.71 9.88 -19.29
CA GLN A 203 -2.79 9.54 -18.35
C GLN A 203 -3.57 8.26 -18.74
N LEU A 204 -3.47 7.81 -20.00
CA LEU A 204 -4.20 6.64 -20.50
C LEU A 204 -3.38 5.34 -20.46
N ALA A 205 -2.23 5.37 -19.83
CA ALA A 205 -1.41 4.17 -19.62
C ALA A 205 -2.19 3.08 -18.91
N GLY A 206 -2.00 1.82 -19.31
CA GLY A 206 -2.71 0.67 -18.74
C GLY A 206 -2.43 0.42 -17.27
N VAL A 207 -1.18 0.61 -16.85
CA VAL A 207 -0.75 0.33 -15.49
C VAL A 207 0.15 1.42 -14.91
N HIS A 208 0.10 1.55 -13.60
CA HIS A 208 1.05 2.28 -12.79
C HIS A 208 2.09 1.32 -12.24
N LEU A 209 3.37 1.66 -12.36
CA LEU A 209 4.46 1.07 -11.58
C LEU A 209 4.91 2.10 -10.57
N THR A 210 4.70 1.81 -9.30
CA THR A 210 5.14 2.71 -8.22
C THR A 210 6.14 1.97 -7.34
N GLU A 211 7.36 2.50 -7.27
CA GLU A 211 8.35 2.08 -6.29
C GLU A 211 8.17 2.87 -5.01
N ALA A 212 8.31 2.19 -3.88
CA ALA A 212 8.35 2.82 -2.58
C ALA A 212 9.40 2.15 -1.68
N ALA A 213 10.04 2.94 -0.85
CA ALA A 213 11.00 2.48 0.15
C ALA A 213 10.28 2.25 1.48
N LYS A 214 10.73 1.25 2.24
CA LYS A 214 10.30 1.06 3.63
C LYS A 214 10.70 2.28 4.44
N GLU A 215 9.75 2.94 5.07
CA GLU A 215 10.03 4.03 6.00
C GLU A 215 10.41 3.43 7.36
N VAL A 216 11.65 3.61 7.73
CA VAL A 216 12.13 3.31 9.07
C VAL A 216 12.21 4.63 9.81
N VAL A 217 11.32 4.85 10.76
CA VAL A 217 11.42 5.99 11.68
C VAL A 217 12.68 5.76 12.51
N ALA A 218 13.80 6.31 12.08
CA ALA A 218 14.95 6.44 12.94
C ALA A 218 14.51 7.34 14.09
N LEU A 219 14.35 6.78 15.27
CA LEU A 219 14.34 7.55 16.50
C LEU A 219 15.72 8.23 16.55
N SER A 220 15.81 9.42 15.94
CA SER A 220 16.97 10.29 16.21
C SER A 220 17.06 10.40 17.73
N PRO A 221 18.18 9.98 18.36
CA PRO A 221 18.39 10.27 19.75
C PRO A 221 18.23 11.78 19.86
N GLY A 222 17.18 12.20 20.56
CA GLY A 222 16.68 13.56 20.54
C GLY A 222 17.86 14.54 20.62
N ARG A 223 17.95 15.44 19.66
CA ARG A 223 18.57 16.73 19.90
C ARG A 223 17.87 17.26 21.13
N GLY A 224 18.53 17.05 22.27
CA GLY A 224 18.05 17.51 23.56
C GLY A 224 17.48 18.90 23.36
N LEU A 225 16.21 19.06 23.60
CA LEU A 225 15.61 20.35 23.85
C LEU A 225 16.55 21.00 24.87
N ARG A 226 17.47 21.87 24.40
CA ARG A 226 18.12 22.79 25.27
C ARG A 226 17.00 23.57 25.94
N GLN A 227 16.60 23.06 27.11
CA GLN A 227 15.80 23.82 28.05
C GLN A 227 16.54 25.14 28.20
N ARG A 228 16.02 26.17 27.56
CA ARG A 228 16.40 27.54 27.84
C ARG A 228 16.00 27.74 29.29
N VAL A 229 16.97 27.52 30.20
CA VAL A 229 16.84 27.95 31.58
C VAL A 229 16.64 29.45 31.50
N LEU A 230 15.37 29.86 31.62
CA LEU A 230 15.01 31.25 31.86
C LEU A 230 15.65 31.60 33.21
N LYS A 231 16.74 32.35 33.18
CA LYS A 231 17.31 32.97 34.38
C LYS A 231 16.20 33.78 35.05
N PRO A 232 15.88 33.55 36.33
CA PRO A 232 14.92 34.37 37.02
C PRO A 232 15.40 35.82 37.00
N ALA A 233 14.61 36.71 36.43
CA ALA A 233 14.86 38.13 36.49
C ALA A 233 14.77 38.55 37.96
N LEU A 234 15.88 39.00 38.51
CA LEU A 234 15.97 39.65 39.82
C LEU A 234 15.03 40.88 39.81
N ALA A 235 13.87 40.72 40.45
CA ALA A 235 12.99 41.84 40.70
C ALA A 235 13.67 42.80 41.70
N ARG A 236 13.92 44.03 41.27
CA ARG A 236 14.31 45.12 42.13
C ARG A 236 13.11 45.51 42.99
N PRO A 237 13.25 45.68 44.31
CA PRO A 237 12.19 46.18 45.16
C PRO A 237 12.04 47.69 44.95
N SER A 238 10.87 48.15 44.55
CA SER A 238 10.47 49.54 44.58
C SER A 238 9.52 49.72 45.76
N LEU A 239 10.07 50.31 46.81
CA LEU A 239 9.31 50.87 47.92
C LEU A 239 8.60 52.15 47.45
N LYS A 240 7.28 52.19 47.53
CA LYS A 240 6.53 53.39 47.88
C LYS A 240 5.22 52.99 48.55
N ALA A 241 5.21 53.24 49.85
CA ALA A 241 4.00 53.21 50.66
C ALA A 241 3.13 54.41 50.34
N THR A 242 1.84 54.23 50.26
CA THR A 242 0.84 55.25 50.61
C THR A 242 -0.34 54.56 51.18
N ALA A 243 -0.71 55.05 52.38
CA ALA A 243 -1.78 54.55 53.24
C ALA A 243 -3.18 54.88 52.73
N GLY A 244 -4.13 54.08 53.17
CA GLY A 244 -5.50 54.55 53.47
C GLY A 244 -6.57 53.97 52.58
N GLN A 245 -7.29 52.99 53.02
CA GLN A 245 -8.69 53.11 53.51
C GLN A 245 -9.33 51.73 53.76
N VAL A 246 -9.80 51.65 54.99
CA VAL A 246 -10.65 50.62 55.55
C VAL A 246 -12.02 50.71 54.92
N CYS A 247 -12.63 49.60 54.50
CA CYS A 247 -14.08 49.42 54.59
C CYS A 247 -14.47 47.91 54.50
N GLN A 248 -14.82 47.40 55.62
CA GLN A 248 -15.93 46.57 56.09
C GLN A 248 -16.48 45.47 55.18
N ARG A 249 -16.39 44.25 55.72
CA ARG A 249 -17.34 43.11 55.46
C ARG A 249 -18.70 43.42 56.02
N PRO A 250 -19.78 42.77 55.52
CA PRO A 250 -20.42 41.68 56.22
C PRO A 250 -21.03 40.58 55.32
N PRO A 251 -21.90 39.67 55.86
CA PRO A 251 -21.49 38.31 56.18
C PRO A 251 -22.27 37.24 55.35
N VAL A 252 -21.82 36.02 55.55
CA VAL A 252 -22.38 34.71 55.34
C VAL A 252 -23.92 34.64 55.42
N ASP A 253 -24.51 33.94 54.43
CA ASP A 253 -25.58 32.99 54.79
C ASP A 253 -25.54 31.78 53.83
N ALA A 254 -25.60 30.64 54.53
CA ALA A 254 -25.73 29.30 53.97
C ALA A 254 -27.20 28.97 53.82
N SER A 255 -27.49 28.14 52.88
CA SER A 255 -28.35 26.97 52.98
C SER A 255 -29.18 26.70 51.72
N ALA A 256 -29.09 25.45 51.40
CA ALA A 256 -30.16 24.58 50.93
C ALA A 256 -30.73 24.80 49.50
N GLN A 257 -30.52 23.88 48.66
CA GLN A 257 -31.53 22.87 48.31
C GLN A 257 -31.01 21.84 47.33
N ALA A 258 -30.97 20.64 47.85
CA ALA A 258 -30.86 19.38 47.14
C ALA A 258 -32.16 19.07 46.38
N GLY A 259 -32.05 18.30 45.35
CA GLY A 259 -33.12 17.39 45.00
C GLY A 259 -33.79 17.63 43.65
N HIS A 260 -33.89 16.55 42.97
CA HIS A 260 -34.70 16.28 41.78
C HIS A 260 -34.06 16.60 40.40
N GLU A 261 -33.43 15.59 39.82
CA GLU A 261 -33.93 15.03 38.57
C GLU A 261 -33.08 13.84 38.07
N VAL A 262 -33.25 12.71 38.73
CA VAL A 262 -32.85 11.40 38.24
C VAL A 262 -34.09 10.52 38.26
N ARG A 263 -34.89 10.59 37.21
CA ARG A 263 -35.90 9.57 36.87
C ARG A 263 -36.59 9.97 35.57
N ARG A 264 -36.05 9.49 34.44
CA ARG A 264 -36.82 9.15 33.22
C ARG A 264 -35.83 8.83 32.11
N LEU A 265 -35.51 7.58 31.98
CA LEU A 265 -35.11 6.94 30.70
C LEU A 265 -34.69 5.48 30.99
N ASN A 266 -35.68 4.73 31.51
CA ASN A 266 -35.55 3.27 31.53
C ASN A 266 -36.93 2.66 31.27
N ARG A 267 -37.35 2.67 30.01
CA ARG A 267 -38.48 1.84 29.50
C ARG A 267 -38.44 1.89 27.98
N LYS A 268 -37.90 0.84 27.38
CA LYS A 268 -38.36 0.23 26.14
C LYS A 268 -37.22 -0.59 25.53
N ILE A 269 -37.09 -1.82 25.95
CA ILE A 269 -36.65 -2.93 25.10
C ILE A 269 -37.19 -4.19 25.81
N ALA A 270 -38.28 -4.73 25.33
CA ALA A 270 -38.73 -6.08 25.61
C ALA A 270 -38.39 -6.98 24.41
N PRO A 271 -37.96 -8.22 24.62
CA PRO A 271 -37.59 -9.10 23.53
C PRO A 271 -38.81 -9.85 22.98
N SER A 272 -38.93 -9.86 21.66
CA SER A 272 -39.88 -10.72 20.95
C SER A 272 -39.27 -12.10 20.70
N ALA A 273 -39.92 -13.10 21.26
CA ALA A 273 -39.69 -14.51 21.08
C ALA A 273 -39.96 -14.93 19.60
N VAL A 274 -39.01 -15.64 19.00
CA VAL A 274 -39.22 -16.37 17.75
C VAL A 274 -39.62 -17.80 18.07
N ARG A 275 -40.79 -18.21 17.64
CA ARG A 275 -41.27 -19.58 17.63
C ARG A 275 -40.59 -20.38 16.50
N LEU A 276 -40.06 -21.50 16.87
CA LEU A 276 -39.75 -22.62 16.00
C LEU A 276 -41.12 -23.33 15.61
N SER A 277 -41.30 -23.61 14.35
CA SER A 277 -42.20 -24.67 13.87
C SER A 277 -41.63 -25.24 12.57
N GLN A 278 -41.34 -26.52 12.65
CA GLN A 278 -41.37 -27.63 11.67
C GLN A 278 -40.69 -27.41 10.30
#